data_80fcff66703a8603d113e01f692f7c1d
#
_entry.id   80fcff66703a8603d113e01f692f7c1d
#
_cell.length_a   1.000
_cell.length_b   1.000
_cell.length_c   1.000
_cell.angle_alpha   90.00
_cell.angle_beta   90.00
_cell.angle_gamma   90.00
#
_symmetry.space_group_name_H-M   'P 1'
#
loop_
_entity.id
_entity.type
_entity.pdbx_description
1 polymer ?
#
loop_
_entity_poly.entity_id
_entity_poly.type
_entity_poly.pdbx_seq_one_letter_code
_entity_poly.pdbx_strand_id
1 'polypeptide(L)'
;MTMRRFAGERLVGAQLTPGDKNKVVHAFDVDDTLTMKPDGFDNTGLTKDQFFDAAREFPADPAVVELAQMLASKGDRIAIATARPAARLEETMDWLNKNNIPYDQIMLSNGLEPSGVAKQEMLQRLQDDYKMVGTLFDDSPYNIEGAKMQGIDA
;
A
#
# COMPACT_ATOMS: atom_id res chain seq x y z
N MET A 1 5.11 21.08 -2.93
CA MET A 1 5.73 19.81 -3.36
C MET A 1 5.01 19.29 -4.59
N THR A 2 5.74 18.92 -5.61
CA THR A 2 5.14 18.41 -6.84
C THR A 2 5.04 16.88 -6.77
N MET A 3 3.83 16.38 -6.89
CA MET A 3 3.58 14.95 -6.96
C MET A 3 4.05 14.42 -8.31
N ARG A 4 4.87 13.37 -8.30
CA ARG A 4 5.30 12.69 -9.51
C ARG A 4 4.50 11.40 -9.68
N ARG A 5 3.74 11.29 -10.76
CA ARG A 5 3.07 10.06 -11.14
C ARG A 5 4.00 9.21 -12.00
N PHE A 6 3.86 7.90 -11.88
CA PHE A 6 4.59 6.96 -12.71
C PHE A 6 3.64 5.89 -13.23
N ALA A 7 3.98 5.35 -14.40
CA ALA A 7 3.31 4.18 -14.98
C ALA A 7 4.38 3.34 -15.64
N GLY A 8 4.40 2.07 -15.30
CA GLY A 8 5.29 1.09 -15.89
C GLY A 8 4.51 -0.06 -16.48
N GLU A 9 5.21 -1.09 -16.95
CA GLU A 9 4.55 -2.27 -17.49
C GLU A 9 3.70 -2.98 -16.43
N ARG A 10 4.10 -2.93 -15.16
CA ARG A 10 3.53 -3.71 -14.08
C ARG A 10 2.97 -2.91 -12.93
N LEU A 11 3.51 -1.72 -12.72
CA LEU A 11 3.12 -0.85 -11.61
C LEU A 11 2.71 0.52 -12.11
N VAL A 12 1.71 1.08 -11.46
CA VAL A 12 1.34 2.49 -11.60
C VAL A 12 1.25 3.09 -10.20
N GLY A 13 1.38 4.40 -10.12
CA GLY A 13 1.29 5.06 -8.81
C GLY A 13 1.78 6.49 -8.84
N ALA A 14 2.19 6.94 -7.68
CA ALA A 14 2.68 8.30 -7.48
C ALA A 14 3.73 8.35 -6.38
N GLN A 15 4.70 9.25 -6.55
CA GLN A 15 5.64 9.63 -5.51
C GLN A 15 5.34 11.05 -5.09
N LEU A 16 5.08 11.24 -3.80
CA LEU A 16 4.88 12.56 -3.21
C LEU A 16 6.22 13.11 -2.74
N THR A 17 7.11 12.21 -2.31
CA THR A 17 8.44 12.51 -1.84
C THR A 17 9.41 11.60 -2.61
N PRO A 18 10.52 12.12 -3.14
CA PRO A 18 11.50 11.28 -3.84
C PRO A 18 12.08 10.20 -2.93
N GLY A 19 12.46 9.06 -3.53
CA GLY A 19 13.17 8.00 -2.83
C GLY A 19 14.47 8.52 -2.22
N ASP A 20 14.91 7.88 -1.13
CA ASP A 20 16.09 8.33 -0.39
C ASP A 20 16.87 7.12 0.14
N LYS A 21 18.07 6.91 -0.37
CA LYS A 21 18.94 5.81 0.03
C LYS A 21 19.43 5.89 1.48
N ASN A 22 19.19 7.00 2.16
CA ASN A 22 19.51 7.17 3.57
C ASN A 22 18.32 6.90 4.49
N LYS A 23 17.16 6.56 3.92
CA LYS A 23 15.91 6.38 4.68
C LYS A 23 15.43 4.94 4.62
N VAL A 24 14.83 4.51 5.73
CA VAL A 24 14.06 3.27 5.81
C VAL A 24 12.64 3.57 5.35
N VAL A 25 12.07 2.66 4.57
CA VAL A 25 10.67 2.73 4.14
C VAL A 25 9.90 1.55 4.71
N HIS A 26 8.67 1.79 5.16
CA HIS A 26 7.74 0.74 5.57
C HIS A 26 6.61 0.67 4.56
N ALA A 27 6.18 -0.53 4.21
CA ALA A 27 5.14 -0.74 3.23
C ALA A 27 3.85 -1.18 3.91
N PHE A 28 2.73 -0.59 3.50
CA PHE A 28 1.40 -0.92 4.03
C PHE A 28 0.49 -1.33 2.89
N ASP A 29 -0.18 -2.46 3.04
CA ASP A 29 -1.32 -2.83 2.22
C ASP A 29 -2.53 -1.99 2.61
N VAL A 30 -3.52 -1.91 1.73
CA VAL A 30 -4.74 -1.12 1.98
C VAL A 30 -5.85 -2.03 2.51
N ASP A 31 -6.32 -2.95 1.68
CA ASP A 31 -7.50 -3.75 2.01
C ASP A 31 -7.22 -4.74 3.13
N ASP A 32 -8.04 -4.68 4.18
CA ASP A 32 -7.94 -5.51 5.39
C ASP A 32 -6.64 -5.29 6.20
N THR A 33 -5.91 -4.23 5.92
CA THR A 33 -4.77 -3.79 6.71
C THR A 33 -5.00 -2.38 7.24
N LEU A 34 -5.08 -1.40 6.34
CA LEU A 34 -5.45 -0.02 6.70
C LEU A 34 -6.96 0.14 6.80
N THR A 35 -7.73 -0.55 5.96
CA THR A 35 -9.19 -0.53 6.03
C THR A 35 -9.69 -1.57 7.03
N MET A 36 -10.82 -1.25 7.66
CA MET A 36 -11.60 -2.19 8.47
C MET A 36 -12.95 -2.41 7.83
N LYS A 37 -13.33 -3.67 7.61
CA LYS A 37 -14.69 -3.97 7.17
C LYS A 37 -15.66 -3.62 8.29
N PRO A 38 -16.76 -2.91 7.99
CA PRO A 38 -17.81 -2.68 9.00
C PRO A 38 -18.39 -3.98 9.53
N ASP A 39 -18.83 -3.97 10.78
CA ASP A 39 -19.51 -5.11 11.37
C ASP A 39 -20.71 -5.52 10.50
N GLY A 40 -20.82 -6.82 10.24
CA GLY A 40 -21.89 -7.36 9.41
C GLY A 40 -21.67 -7.21 7.90
N PHE A 41 -20.54 -6.64 7.47
CA PHE A 41 -20.25 -6.57 6.04
C PHE A 41 -20.03 -7.98 5.48
N ASP A 42 -20.80 -8.31 4.43
CA ASP A 42 -20.71 -9.59 3.75
C ASP A 42 -20.25 -9.36 2.31
N ASN A 43 -19.05 -9.87 1.97
CA ASN A 43 -18.52 -9.77 0.62
C ASN A 43 -18.82 -11.00 -0.24
N THR A 44 -19.65 -11.91 0.24
CA THR A 44 -20.04 -13.11 -0.51
C THR A 44 -20.77 -12.70 -1.80
N GLY A 45 -20.29 -13.20 -2.93
CA GLY A 45 -20.91 -12.91 -4.23
C GLY A 45 -20.55 -11.55 -4.83
N LEU A 46 -19.75 -10.74 -4.15
CA LEU A 46 -19.28 -9.48 -4.72
C LEU A 46 -18.15 -9.71 -5.71
N THR A 47 -18.17 -8.97 -6.82
CA THR A 47 -17.00 -8.84 -7.68
C THR A 47 -15.94 -7.99 -7.00
N LYS A 48 -14.70 -8.02 -7.50
CA LYS A 48 -13.66 -7.14 -6.99
C LYS A 48 -14.04 -5.67 -7.11
N ASP A 49 -14.64 -5.28 -8.24
CA ASP A 49 -15.10 -3.90 -8.43
C ASP A 49 -16.16 -3.51 -7.42
N GLN A 50 -17.12 -4.39 -7.15
CA GLN A 50 -18.16 -4.14 -6.14
C GLN A 50 -17.54 -4.01 -4.75
N PHE A 51 -16.55 -4.85 -4.43
CA PHE A 51 -15.84 -4.75 -3.16
C PHE A 51 -15.11 -3.40 -3.04
N PHE A 52 -14.37 -2.99 -4.07
CA PHE A 52 -13.64 -1.72 -4.02
C PHE A 52 -14.59 -0.52 -3.96
N ASP A 53 -15.75 -0.59 -4.62
CA ASP A 53 -16.76 0.45 -4.51
C ASP A 53 -17.25 0.58 -3.06
N ALA A 54 -17.52 -0.53 -2.40
CA ALA A 54 -17.93 -0.55 -0.99
C ALA A 54 -16.81 -0.05 -0.08
N ALA A 55 -15.58 -0.42 -0.37
CA ALA A 55 -14.42 -0.06 0.45
C ALA A 55 -14.13 1.43 0.51
N ARG A 56 -14.67 2.22 -0.40
CA ARG A 56 -14.56 3.69 -0.36
C ARG A 56 -15.13 4.28 0.94
N GLU A 57 -16.10 3.59 1.52
CA GLU A 57 -16.77 4.03 2.75
C GLU A 57 -16.29 3.27 3.99
N PHE A 58 -15.31 2.39 3.87
CA PHE A 58 -14.81 1.64 5.01
C PHE A 58 -14.04 2.54 5.96
N PRO A 59 -14.20 2.33 7.28
CA PRO A 59 -13.37 3.03 8.25
C PRO A 59 -11.93 2.54 8.18
N ALA A 60 -11.01 3.39 8.64
CA ALA A 60 -9.62 3.01 8.81
C ALA A 60 -9.42 2.32 10.16
N ASP A 61 -8.47 1.39 10.24
CA ASP A 61 -8.06 0.78 11.50
C ASP A 61 -7.23 1.81 12.29
N PRO A 62 -7.73 2.30 13.44
CA PRO A 62 -7.06 3.36 14.18
C PRO A 62 -5.64 2.99 14.63
N ALA A 63 -5.43 1.73 15.01
CA ALA A 63 -4.12 1.28 15.48
C ALA A 63 -3.10 1.28 14.35
N VAL A 64 -3.49 0.87 13.15
CA VAL A 64 -2.60 0.84 11.99
C VAL A 64 -2.31 2.25 11.49
N VAL A 65 -3.32 3.13 11.49
CA VAL A 65 -3.13 4.55 11.14
C VAL A 65 -2.14 5.20 12.10
N GLU A 66 -2.31 4.98 13.40
CA GLU A 66 -1.41 5.53 14.42
C GLU A 66 0.02 5.02 14.23
N LEU A 67 0.18 3.75 13.90
CA LEU A 67 1.49 3.16 13.62
C LEU A 67 2.15 3.87 12.42
N ALA A 68 1.42 4.06 11.33
CA ALA A 68 1.96 4.75 10.15
C ALA A 68 2.37 6.19 10.49
N GLN A 69 1.55 6.89 11.26
CA GLN A 69 1.85 8.26 11.70
C GLN A 69 3.10 8.30 12.60
N MET A 70 3.24 7.34 13.50
CA MET A 70 4.40 7.25 14.38
C MET A 70 5.69 7.00 13.58
N LEU A 71 5.66 6.06 12.63
CA LEU A 71 6.82 5.75 11.80
C LEU A 71 7.22 6.97 10.95
N ALA A 72 6.25 7.66 10.37
CA ALA A 72 6.51 8.89 9.61
C ALA A 72 7.11 9.98 10.49
N SER A 73 6.61 10.14 11.72
CA SER A 73 7.07 11.20 12.62
C SER A 73 8.50 11.01 13.08
N LYS A 74 9.00 9.80 13.13
CA LYS A 74 10.40 9.53 13.47
C LYS A 74 11.35 9.65 12.28
N GLY A 75 10.84 9.99 11.10
CA GLY A 75 11.64 10.23 9.91
C GLY A 75 11.69 9.10 8.90
N ASP A 76 11.03 7.98 9.17
CA ASP A 76 10.94 6.90 8.18
C ASP A 76 9.94 7.25 7.08
N ARG A 77 10.10 6.64 5.93
CA ARG A 77 9.20 6.81 4.79
C ARG A 77 8.10 5.77 4.84
N ILE A 78 6.94 6.14 4.29
CA ILE A 78 5.77 5.26 4.22
C ILE A 78 5.42 5.04 2.76
N ALA A 79 5.30 3.80 2.35
CA ALA A 79 4.83 3.43 1.02
C ALA A 79 3.54 2.63 1.13
N ILE A 80 2.62 2.92 0.24
CA ILE A 80 1.40 2.12 0.08
C ILE A 80 1.65 1.15 -1.06
N ALA A 81 1.47 -0.14 -0.78
CA ALA A 81 1.67 -1.21 -1.76
C ALA A 81 0.39 -2.05 -1.80
N THR A 82 -0.44 -1.82 -2.81
CA THR A 82 -1.74 -2.46 -2.91
C THR A 82 -1.90 -3.15 -4.26
N ALA A 83 -2.56 -4.32 -4.24
CA ALA A 83 -2.90 -5.04 -5.47
C ALA A 83 -4.12 -4.45 -6.19
N ARG A 84 -4.70 -3.36 -5.69
CA ARG A 84 -5.79 -2.68 -6.38
C ARG A 84 -5.37 -2.32 -7.80
N PRO A 85 -6.31 -2.35 -8.76
CA PRO A 85 -5.98 -1.99 -10.13
C PRO A 85 -5.69 -0.49 -10.27
N ALA A 86 -4.94 -0.15 -11.30
CA ALA A 86 -4.51 1.23 -11.60
C ALA A 86 -5.66 2.24 -11.63
N ALA A 87 -6.83 1.83 -12.11
CA ALA A 87 -8.01 2.69 -12.19
C ALA A 87 -8.49 3.17 -10.80
N ARG A 88 -8.05 2.53 -9.73
CA ARG A 88 -8.43 2.89 -8.35
C ARG A 88 -7.44 3.84 -7.69
N LEU A 89 -6.48 4.38 -8.41
CA LEU A 89 -5.44 5.25 -7.83
C LEU A 89 -6.03 6.48 -7.14
N GLU A 90 -6.85 7.23 -7.85
CA GLU A 90 -7.39 8.49 -7.30
C GLU A 90 -8.24 8.26 -6.06
N GLU A 91 -9.16 7.30 -6.12
CA GLU A 91 -10.03 7.03 -4.98
C GLU A 91 -9.24 6.47 -3.78
N THR A 92 -8.19 5.70 -4.03
CA THR A 92 -7.33 5.20 -2.95
C THR A 92 -6.57 6.34 -2.29
N MET A 93 -6.03 7.26 -3.07
CA MET A 93 -5.36 8.46 -2.53
C MET A 93 -6.34 9.33 -1.74
N ASP A 94 -7.56 9.52 -2.25
CA ASP A 94 -8.59 10.30 -1.55
C ASP A 94 -8.93 9.65 -0.20
N TRP A 95 -9.08 8.33 -0.18
CA TRP A 95 -9.37 7.60 1.05
C TRP A 95 -8.23 7.74 2.08
N LEU A 96 -6.98 7.61 1.63
CA LEU A 96 -5.81 7.79 2.49
C LEU A 96 -5.77 9.20 3.09
N ASN A 97 -6.00 10.20 2.26
CA ASN A 97 -5.98 11.61 2.70
C ASN A 97 -7.11 11.90 3.68
N LYS A 98 -8.30 11.37 3.41
CA LYS A 98 -9.46 11.53 4.28
C LYS A 98 -9.21 10.95 5.68
N ASN A 99 -8.45 9.87 5.76
CA ASN A 99 -8.17 9.18 7.01
C ASN A 99 -6.83 9.59 7.64
N ASN A 100 -6.20 10.65 7.15
CA ASN A 100 -4.96 11.21 7.69
C ASN A 100 -3.80 10.21 7.73
N ILE A 101 -3.73 9.35 6.72
CA ILE A 101 -2.66 8.37 6.59
C ILE A 101 -1.51 9.01 5.81
N PRO A 102 -0.32 9.14 6.41
CA PRO A 102 0.84 9.67 5.69
C PRO A 102 1.36 8.64 4.70
N TYR A 103 1.80 9.09 3.54
CA TYR A 103 2.52 8.24 2.60
C TYR A 103 3.39 9.10 1.69
N ASP A 104 4.53 8.53 1.32
CA ASP A 104 5.51 9.15 0.43
C ASP A 104 5.41 8.60 -0.98
N GLN A 105 4.88 7.39 -1.12
CA GLN A 105 4.76 6.69 -2.38
C GLN A 105 3.57 5.75 -2.32
N ILE A 106 2.87 5.62 -3.44
CA ILE A 106 1.78 4.66 -3.61
C ILE A 106 2.00 3.87 -4.89
N MET A 107 1.82 2.55 -4.80
CA MET A 107 1.98 1.63 -5.92
C MET A 107 0.76 0.75 -6.04
N LEU A 108 0.25 0.63 -7.26
CA LEU A 108 -0.88 -0.22 -7.60
C LEU A 108 -0.48 -1.15 -8.74
N SER A 109 -1.26 -2.22 -8.94
CA SER A 109 -1.06 -3.15 -10.04
C SER A 109 -1.71 -2.61 -11.32
N ASN A 110 -1.08 -2.84 -12.47
CA ASN A 110 -1.73 -2.56 -13.75
C ASN A 110 -2.66 -3.70 -14.22
N GLY A 111 -2.79 -4.77 -13.43
CA GLY A 111 -3.67 -5.89 -13.72
C GLY A 111 -3.07 -6.97 -14.63
N LEU A 112 -1.83 -6.82 -15.04
CA LEU A 112 -1.18 -7.79 -15.94
C LEU A 112 -0.62 -9.01 -15.22
N GLU A 113 -0.50 -8.95 -13.88
CA GLU A 113 0.11 -10.01 -13.09
C GLU A 113 -0.75 -10.37 -11.89
N PRO A 114 -0.58 -11.60 -11.34
CA PRO A 114 -1.18 -11.97 -10.08
C PRO A 114 -0.76 -11.01 -8.95
N SER A 115 -1.63 -10.81 -7.99
CA SER A 115 -1.41 -9.84 -6.91
C SER A 115 -0.13 -10.10 -6.10
N GLY A 116 0.22 -11.37 -5.89
CA GLY A 116 1.45 -11.72 -5.17
C GLY A 116 2.71 -11.34 -5.91
N VAL A 117 2.71 -11.50 -7.24
CA VAL A 117 3.83 -11.09 -8.09
C VAL A 117 3.96 -9.57 -8.10
N ALA A 118 2.84 -8.87 -8.25
CA ALA A 118 2.83 -7.41 -8.21
C ALA A 118 3.38 -6.90 -6.88
N LYS A 119 2.99 -7.51 -5.76
CA LYS A 119 3.46 -7.11 -4.44
C LYS A 119 4.99 -7.30 -4.31
N GLN A 120 5.53 -8.40 -4.80
CA GLN A 120 6.97 -8.64 -4.78
C GLN A 120 7.73 -7.58 -5.59
N GLU A 121 7.21 -7.16 -6.72
CA GLU A 121 7.82 -6.11 -7.54
C GLU A 121 7.76 -4.75 -6.87
N MET A 122 6.66 -4.44 -6.17
CA MET A 122 6.53 -3.22 -5.37
C MET A 122 7.62 -3.17 -4.30
N LEU A 123 7.82 -4.27 -3.58
CA LEU A 123 8.85 -4.36 -2.54
C LEU A 123 10.25 -4.24 -3.13
N GLN A 124 10.51 -4.87 -4.28
CA GLN A 124 11.80 -4.75 -4.97
C GLN A 124 12.09 -3.30 -5.36
N ARG A 125 11.08 -2.59 -5.86
CA ARG A 125 11.23 -1.17 -6.19
C ARG A 125 11.60 -0.36 -4.96
N LEU A 126 10.98 -0.65 -3.81
CA LEU A 126 11.31 0.05 -2.56
C LEU A 126 12.74 -0.27 -2.11
N GLN A 127 13.19 -1.51 -2.27
CA GLN A 127 14.58 -1.87 -1.97
C GLN A 127 15.57 -1.12 -2.87
N ASP A 128 15.19 -0.84 -4.11
CA ASP A 128 16.01 -0.08 -5.05
C ASP A 128 16.05 1.41 -4.71
N ASP A 129 14.96 1.97 -4.20
CA ASP A 129 14.80 3.41 -4.00
C ASP A 129 15.19 3.90 -2.60
N TYR A 130 15.23 3.00 -1.61
CA TYR A 130 15.48 3.35 -0.22
C TYR A 130 16.64 2.55 0.36
N LYS A 131 17.07 2.92 1.57
CA LYS A 131 18.14 2.22 2.28
C LYS A 131 17.76 0.77 2.53
N MET A 132 16.52 0.56 3.00
CA MET A 132 15.95 -0.76 3.20
C MET A 132 14.45 -0.65 3.37
N VAL A 133 13.75 -1.75 3.14
CA VAL A 133 12.36 -1.89 3.54
C VAL A 133 12.37 -2.43 4.97
N GLY A 134 11.85 -1.64 5.91
CA GLY A 134 11.84 -2.01 7.32
C GLY A 134 10.85 -3.13 7.61
N THR A 135 9.59 -2.93 7.27
CA THR A 135 8.53 -3.92 7.50
C THR A 135 7.46 -3.80 6.42
N LEU A 136 6.90 -4.93 6.03
CA LEU A 136 5.65 -4.99 5.27
C LEU A 136 4.49 -5.28 6.23
N PHE A 137 3.48 -4.42 6.23
CA PHE A 137 2.22 -4.63 6.96
C PHE A 137 1.17 -5.06 5.95
N ASP A 138 0.77 -6.32 5.99
CA ASP A 138 -0.13 -6.95 5.04
C ASP A 138 -0.88 -8.08 5.75
N ASP A 139 -2.16 -8.25 5.44
CA ASP A 139 -2.99 -9.29 6.07
C ASP A 139 -2.87 -10.64 5.36
N SER A 140 -2.31 -10.67 4.16
CA SER A 140 -2.19 -11.88 3.35
C SER A 140 -0.97 -12.72 3.77
N PRO A 141 -1.15 -13.95 4.25
CA PRO A 141 -0.02 -14.84 4.56
C PRO A 141 0.90 -15.06 3.36
N TYR A 142 0.34 -15.10 2.16
CA TYR A 142 1.11 -15.28 0.92
C TYR A 142 2.06 -14.10 0.70
N ASN A 143 1.59 -12.87 0.89
CA ASN A 143 2.41 -11.68 0.73
C ASN A 143 3.48 -11.59 1.82
N ILE A 144 3.13 -11.97 3.05
CA ILE A 144 4.07 -12.01 4.18
C ILE A 144 5.22 -12.98 3.89
N GLU A 145 4.90 -14.19 3.43
CA GLU A 145 5.92 -15.17 3.09
C GLU A 145 6.80 -14.70 1.93
N GLY A 146 6.19 -14.09 0.90
CA GLY A 146 6.95 -13.52 -0.21
C GLY A 146 7.94 -12.44 0.23
N ALA A 147 7.52 -11.57 1.15
CA ALA A 147 8.38 -10.53 1.71
C ALA A 147 9.55 -11.15 2.47
N LYS A 148 9.29 -12.14 3.32
CA LYS A 148 10.33 -12.85 4.07
C LYS A 148 11.35 -13.51 3.14
N MET A 149 10.90 -14.08 2.03
CA MET A 149 11.80 -14.66 1.02
C MET A 149 12.69 -13.61 0.37
N GLN A 150 12.26 -12.35 0.34
CA GLN A 150 13.06 -11.21 -0.14
C GLN A 150 13.93 -10.61 0.98
N GLY A 151 13.92 -11.18 2.18
CA GLY A 151 14.69 -10.66 3.31
C GLY A 151 14.03 -9.48 4.01
N ILE A 152 12.73 -9.27 3.84
CA ILE A 152 11.97 -8.17 4.42
C ILE A 152 11.20 -8.69 5.63
N ASP A 153 11.22 -7.91 6.71
CA ASP A 153 10.40 -8.18 7.89
C ASP A 153 8.92 -7.98 7.55
N ALA A 154 8.07 -8.85 8.07
CA ALA A 154 6.64 -8.78 7.77
C ALA A 154 5.78 -9.41 8.89
#